data_165c17915f2e654fbb4633a71fa427d3
#
_entry.id   165c17915f2e654fbb4633a71fa427d3
#
_cell.length_a   1.000
_cell.length_b   1.000
_cell.length_c   1.000
_cell.angle_alpha   90.00
_cell.angle_beta   90.00
_cell.angle_gamma   90.00
#
_symmetry.space_group_name_H-M   'P 1'
#
loop_
_entity.id
_entity.type
_entity.pdbx_description
1 polymer ?
#
loop_
_entity_poly.entity_id
_entity_poly.type
_entity_poly.pdbx_seq_one_letter_code
_entity_poly.pdbx_strand_id
1 'polypeptide(L)'
;MTTRPSLRVEQAELRARMRTAGMSHDEIAVEFARRYQLRPRAAYRVAHGWTQTQAANHINAHAARTGLDPHGAATMTGPRLSELENWPLPNNRRRPTPQILALLAGVYGTGIHNLIDLDDREHLTPADNLLISKTTKTMRVGPEELPKPRDAAQVEIVGKGIRTPTPAMTSSIADVTASLGGGFDRQAELFDVGLRLQYFAGPSTQTPFLDYLDGFIEDCVASYEARGPALLMPLVVRQRKGAQTLVEGWQLPRDRIRMLRAAGRLSGLAGYMAVNLGDFPLARAYCVEAFTLAVAVEDSDLAAWVRGTESLCAYYAGDYQLALERAREGQTHAAGGPQAIRLAVNGEARALGQLGDRDGVREAVGRAFDLAEDTELPEGMSPCISFGAYSLARVAANAATAHVGTGDTALVQSYAQTASSMPGADRSRWSDVLITLDVATELTAGADPDPEHSAALGVEALTRAGAAPIESIRQRGRELARRTAPWRTLPAVAELAEVSQALPHSAPR
;
A
#
# COMPACT_ATOMS: atom_id res chain seq x y z
N MET A 1 -43.11 -17.57 54.41
CA MET A 1 -41.79 -17.81 53.73
C MET A 1 -41.75 -16.95 52.45
N THR A 2 -41.16 -15.81 52.52
CA THR A 2 -40.95 -14.93 51.32
C THR A 2 -39.92 -15.58 50.41
N THR A 3 -40.36 -16.04 49.26
CA THR A 3 -39.48 -16.58 48.20
C THR A 3 -38.45 -15.52 47.81
N ARG A 4 -37.16 -15.84 47.96
CA ARG A 4 -36.05 -14.95 47.54
C ARG A 4 -36.18 -14.65 46.06
N PRO A 5 -36.22 -13.37 45.62
CA PRO A 5 -36.35 -13.05 44.21
C PRO A 5 -35.21 -13.66 43.42
N SER A 6 -35.45 -13.98 42.14
CA SER A 6 -34.37 -14.49 41.29
C SER A 6 -33.29 -13.43 41.13
N LEU A 7 -32.03 -13.83 41.01
CA LEU A 7 -30.88 -12.93 40.86
C LEU A 7 -31.08 -11.85 39.76
N ARG A 8 -31.79 -12.20 38.70
CA ARG A 8 -32.12 -11.26 37.60
C ARG A 8 -33.08 -10.18 38.04
N VAL A 9 -34.08 -10.53 38.85
CA VAL A 9 -35.06 -9.57 39.39
C VAL A 9 -34.37 -8.63 40.35
N GLU A 10 -33.54 -9.15 41.26
CA GLU A 10 -32.77 -8.33 42.21
C GLU A 10 -31.84 -7.35 41.47
N GLN A 11 -31.14 -7.81 40.43
CA GLN A 11 -30.28 -6.95 39.59
C GLN A 11 -31.08 -5.87 38.86
N ALA A 12 -32.24 -6.19 38.32
CA ALA A 12 -33.11 -5.22 37.64
C ALA A 12 -33.63 -4.14 38.60
N GLU A 13 -34.09 -4.54 39.81
CA GLU A 13 -34.54 -3.61 40.84
C GLU A 13 -33.42 -2.70 41.35
N LEU A 14 -32.22 -3.26 41.60
CA LEU A 14 -31.06 -2.49 42.03
C LEU A 14 -30.65 -1.47 40.97
N ARG A 15 -30.57 -1.90 39.70
CA ARG A 15 -30.25 -1.00 38.58
C ARG A 15 -31.29 0.13 38.46
N ALA A 16 -32.57 -0.16 38.57
CA ALA A 16 -33.58 0.86 38.52
C ALA A 16 -33.41 1.90 39.63
N ARG A 17 -33.18 1.46 40.87
CA ARG A 17 -32.93 2.35 42.02
C ARG A 17 -31.66 3.24 41.80
N MET A 18 -30.56 2.66 41.33
CA MET A 18 -29.33 3.39 41.08
C MET A 18 -29.50 4.43 39.97
N ARG A 19 -30.23 4.10 38.92
CA ARG A 19 -30.58 5.05 37.86
C ARG A 19 -31.45 6.21 38.34
N THR A 20 -32.47 5.90 39.19
CA THR A 20 -33.31 6.93 39.80
C THR A 20 -32.48 7.87 40.69
N ALA A 21 -31.40 7.37 41.30
CA ALA A 21 -30.46 8.15 42.09
C ALA A 21 -29.43 8.94 41.21
N GLY A 22 -29.57 8.91 39.87
CA GLY A 22 -28.71 9.65 38.94
C GLY A 22 -27.34 8.99 38.64
N MET A 23 -27.15 7.74 39.04
CA MET A 23 -25.86 7.06 38.85
C MET A 23 -25.63 6.70 37.37
N SER A 24 -24.42 6.89 36.92
CA SER A 24 -23.91 6.52 35.58
C SER A 24 -23.80 5.00 35.40
N HIS A 25 -23.70 4.54 34.17
CA HIS A 25 -23.44 3.12 33.90
C HIS A 25 -22.11 2.63 34.49
N ASP A 26 -21.08 3.48 34.54
CA ASP A 26 -19.79 3.17 35.17
C ASP A 26 -19.95 2.88 36.67
N GLU A 27 -20.66 3.76 37.40
CA GLU A 27 -20.94 3.58 38.84
C GLU A 27 -21.79 2.34 39.11
N ILE A 28 -22.77 2.07 38.24
CA ILE A 28 -23.62 0.88 38.35
C ILE A 28 -22.76 -0.38 38.08
N ALA A 29 -21.88 -0.36 37.10
CA ALA A 29 -21.00 -1.49 36.77
C ALA A 29 -20.04 -1.80 37.93
N VAL A 30 -19.45 -0.78 38.55
CA VAL A 30 -18.58 -0.94 39.72
C VAL A 30 -19.30 -1.60 40.90
N GLU A 31 -20.52 -1.14 41.22
CA GLU A 31 -21.31 -1.75 42.30
C GLU A 31 -21.72 -3.18 41.95
N PHE A 32 -22.06 -3.45 40.70
CA PHE A 32 -22.44 -4.79 40.26
C PHE A 32 -21.24 -5.74 40.28
N ALA A 33 -20.09 -5.30 39.87
CA ALA A 33 -18.82 -6.07 39.98
C ALA A 33 -18.57 -6.46 41.43
N ARG A 34 -18.68 -5.51 42.37
CA ARG A 34 -18.44 -5.72 43.80
C ARG A 34 -19.51 -6.65 44.42
N ARG A 35 -20.79 -6.39 44.15
CA ARG A 35 -21.91 -7.06 44.84
C ARG A 35 -22.14 -8.48 44.33
N TYR A 36 -22.01 -8.67 43.03
CA TYR A 36 -22.30 -9.96 42.37
C TYR A 36 -21.07 -10.72 41.92
N GLN A 37 -19.88 -10.25 42.33
CA GLN A 37 -18.59 -10.83 41.98
C GLN A 37 -18.45 -11.05 40.46
N LEU A 38 -18.90 -10.06 39.66
CA LEU A 38 -18.82 -10.10 38.20
C LEU A 38 -17.49 -9.52 37.76
N ARG A 39 -16.90 -10.12 36.73
CA ARG A 39 -15.77 -9.52 36.03
C ARG A 39 -16.20 -8.23 35.31
N PRO A 40 -15.28 -7.29 35.08
CA PRO A 40 -15.61 -5.95 34.58
C PRO A 40 -16.54 -5.98 33.35
N ARG A 41 -16.18 -6.77 32.32
CA ARG A 41 -16.94 -6.87 31.06
C ARG A 41 -18.38 -7.36 31.28
N ALA A 42 -18.56 -8.35 32.15
CA ALA A 42 -19.89 -8.86 32.51
C ALA A 42 -20.67 -7.84 33.34
N ALA A 43 -20.01 -7.12 34.25
CA ALA A 43 -20.60 -6.09 35.08
C ALA A 43 -21.20 -4.95 34.22
N TYR A 44 -20.46 -4.47 33.20
CA TYR A 44 -20.94 -3.46 32.25
C TYR A 44 -22.16 -3.94 31.46
N ARG A 45 -22.12 -5.16 30.92
CA ARG A 45 -23.30 -5.73 30.24
C ARG A 45 -24.54 -5.77 31.16
N VAL A 46 -24.35 -6.24 32.38
CA VAL A 46 -25.48 -6.32 33.36
C VAL A 46 -25.92 -4.93 33.80
N ALA A 47 -25.03 -3.94 33.91
CA ALA A 47 -25.35 -2.54 34.18
C ALA A 47 -26.26 -1.94 33.09
N HIS A 48 -26.04 -2.29 31.84
CA HIS A 48 -26.95 -1.93 30.73
C HIS A 48 -28.24 -2.74 30.70
N GLY A 49 -28.34 -3.80 31.46
CA GLY A 49 -29.50 -4.69 31.49
C GLY A 49 -29.61 -5.65 30.32
N TRP A 50 -28.52 -5.88 29.62
CA TRP A 50 -28.52 -6.71 28.43
C TRP A 50 -28.21 -8.17 28.71
N THR A 51 -28.90 -9.05 27.98
CA THR A 51 -28.50 -10.45 27.84
C THR A 51 -27.24 -10.52 26.97
N GLN A 52 -26.52 -11.65 27.00
CA GLN A 52 -25.35 -11.85 26.14
C GLN A 52 -25.71 -11.73 24.66
N THR A 53 -26.88 -12.21 24.25
CA THR A 53 -27.34 -12.09 22.85
C THR A 53 -27.63 -10.63 22.47
N GLN A 54 -28.29 -9.88 23.35
CA GLN A 54 -28.56 -8.45 23.11
C GLN A 54 -27.27 -7.65 23.02
N ALA A 55 -26.34 -7.88 23.95
CA ALA A 55 -25.04 -7.22 23.91
C ALA A 55 -24.27 -7.57 22.65
N ALA A 56 -24.25 -8.84 22.21
CA ALA A 56 -23.63 -9.26 20.96
C ALA A 56 -24.23 -8.53 19.75
N ASN A 57 -25.55 -8.36 19.71
CA ASN A 57 -26.21 -7.60 18.63
C ASN A 57 -25.82 -6.11 18.64
N HIS A 58 -25.73 -5.48 19.83
CA HIS A 58 -25.26 -4.09 19.96
C HIS A 58 -23.80 -3.93 19.50
N ILE A 59 -22.94 -4.90 19.83
CA ILE A 59 -21.52 -4.93 19.42
C ILE A 59 -21.42 -5.02 17.91
N ASN A 60 -22.15 -5.93 17.27
CA ASN A 60 -22.14 -6.09 15.81
C ASN A 60 -22.66 -4.84 15.10
N ALA A 61 -23.77 -4.26 15.60
CA ALA A 61 -24.32 -3.03 15.04
C ALA A 61 -23.37 -1.82 15.19
N HIS A 62 -22.60 -1.75 16.27
CA HIS A 62 -21.58 -0.73 16.46
C HIS A 62 -20.38 -0.94 15.53
N ALA A 63 -19.90 -2.17 15.40
CA ALA A 63 -18.80 -2.51 14.49
C ALA A 63 -19.12 -2.16 13.03
N ALA A 64 -20.36 -2.44 12.59
CA ALA A 64 -20.83 -2.06 11.25
C ALA A 64 -20.85 -0.54 11.05
N ARG A 65 -21.37 0.22 12.03
CA ARG A 65 -21.45 1.70 11.93
C ARG A 65 -20.07 2.39 11.95
N THR A 66 -19.12 1.82 12.65
CA THR A 66 -17.74 2.38 12.77
C THR A 66 -16.78 1.86 11.72
N GLY A 67 -17.23 1.00 10.80
CA GLY A 67 -16.39 0.43 9.75
C GLY A 67 -15.33 -0.56 10.25
N LEU A 68 -15.41 -0.98 11.53
CA LEU A 68 -14.46 -1.93 12.11
C LEU A 68 -14.68 -3.36 11.62
N ASP A 69 -15.88 -3.67 11.15
CA ASP A 69 -16.22 -4.95 10.50
C ASP A 69 -17.26 -4.72 9.40
N PRO A 70 -16.87 -4.09 8.27
CA PRO A 70 -17.80 -3.76 7.18
C PRO A 70 -18.41 -5.00 6.52
N HIS A 71 -17.75 -6.15 6.60
CA HIS A 71 -18.17 -7.39 5.95
C HIS A 71 -18.86 -8.37 6.92
N GLY A 72 -18.96 -8.05 8.20
CA GLY A 72 -19.60 -8.92 9.20
C GLY A 72 -18.86 -10.26 9.43
N ALA A 73 -17.60 -10.36 9.02
CA ALA A 73 -16.82 -11.61 9.07
C ALA A 73 -16.47 -12.05 10.49
N ALA A 74 -16.42 -11.12 11.44
CA ALA A 74 -16.07 -11.38 12.83
C ALA A 74 -17.27 -11.24 13.79
N THR A 75 -18.45 -11.68 13.36
CA THR A 75 -19.71 -11.53 14.09
C THR A 75 -19.60 -11.98 15.54
N MET A 76 -19.91 -11.09 16.49
CA MET A 76 -20.01 -11.42 17.90
C MET A 76 -21.28 -12.27 18.16
N THR A 77 -21.13 -13.34 18.93
CA THR A 77 -22.25 -14.19 19.38
C THR A 77 -22.30 -14.24 20.89
N GLY A 78 -23.45 -14.60 21.45
CA GLY A 78 -23.61 -14.77 22.91
C GLY A 78 -22.53 -15.67 23.53
N PRO A 79 -22.30 -16.89 23.02
CA PRO A 79 -21.23 -17.76 23.51
C PRO A 79 -19.84 -17.13 23.43
N ARG A 80 -19.50 -16.47 22.32
CA ARG A 80 -18.21 -15.78 22.16
C ARG A 80 -18.04 -14.64 23.15
N LEU A 81 -19.12 -13.87 23.40
CA LEU A 81 -19.10 -12.82 24.40
C LEU A 81 -18.93 -13.39 25.80
N SER A 82 -19.58 -14.52 26.11
CA SER A 82 -19.43 -15.24 27.38
C SER A 82 -17.98 -15.67 27.63
N GLU A 83 -17.29 -16.19 26.62
CA GLU A 83 -15.88 -16.52 26.73
C GLU A 83 -15.02 -15.29 27.05
N LEU A 84 -15.27 -14.17 26.38
CA LEU A 84 -14.55 -12.92 26.61
C LEU A 84 -14.85 -12.32 28.01
N GLU A 85 -16.08 -12.45 28.49
CA GLU A 85 -16.47 -11.96 29.84
C GLU A 85 -15.81 -12.75 30.96
N ASN A 86 -15.56 -14.03 30.76
CA ASN A 86 -15.02 -14.95 31.78
C ASN A 86 -13.51 -15.20 31.65
N TRP A 87 -12.84 -14.66 30.62
CA TRP A 87 -11.39 -14.76 30.51
C TRP A 87 -10.72 -13.96 31.67
N PRO A 88 -9.60 -14.43 32.28
CA PRO A 88 -8.73 -15.58 31.94
C PRO A 88 -9.02 -16.89 32.72
N LEU A 89 -10.24 -17.14 33.11
CA LEU A 89 -10.57 -18.38 33.81
C LEU A 89 -10.11 -19.65 33.03
N PRO A 90 -9.73 -20.73 33.72
CA PRO A 90 -9.02 -21.88 33.13
C PRO A 90 -9.69 -22.52 31.90
N ASN A 91 -11.00 -22.41 31.77
CA ASN A 91 -11.76 -23.00 30.66
C ASN A 91 -11.96 -22.04 29.47
N ASN A 92 -11.51 -20.78 29.57
CA ASN A 92 -11.68 -19.75 28.56
C ASN A 92 -10.38 -19.46 27.84
N ARG A 93 -10.22 -20.04 26.66
CA ARG A 93 -8.97 -19.95 25.87
C ARG A 93 -8.85 -18.68 25.02
N ARG A 94 -9.95 -17.95 24.82
CA ARG A 94 -9.97 -16.77 23.97
C ARG A 94 -9.66 -15.51 24.76
N ARG A 95 -8.44 -15.03 24.60
CA ARG A 95 -8.00 -13.75 25.14
C ARG A 95 -8.69 -12.59 24.42
N PRO A 96 -9.21 -11.57 25.13
CA PRO A 96 -9.66 -10.35 24.50
C PRO A 96 -8.47 -9.58 23.91
N THR A 97 -8.57 -9.20 22.63
CA THR A 97 -7.58 -8.33 21.99
C THR A 97 -7.86 -6.86 22.31
N PRO A 98 -6.88 -5.96 22.23
CA PRO A 98 -7.09 -4.53 22.42
C PRO A 98 -8.18 -3.96 21.51
N GLN A 99 -8.32 -4.47 20.27
CA GLN A 99 -9.38 -4.07 19.34
C GLN A 99 -10.77 -4.47 19.83
N ILE A 100 -10.92 -5.70 20.34
CA ILE A 100 -12.19 -6.16 20.93
C ILE A 100 -12.53 -5.35 22.17
N LEU A 101 -11.54 -5.05 23.02
CA LEU A 101 -11.75 -4.21 24.21
C LEU A 101 -12.15 -2.78 23.83
N ALA A 102 -11.57 -2.20 22.79
CA ALA A 102 -11.96 -0.90 22.27
C ALA A 102 -13.39 -0.89 21.72
N LEU A 103 -13.78 -1.95 21.00
CA LEU A 103 -15.14 -2.14 20.51
C LEU A 103 -16.15 -2.25 21.65
N LEU A 104 -15.85 -3.05 22.68
CA LEU A 104 -16.68 -3.16 23.88
C LEU A 104 -16.79 -1.84 24.62
N ALA A 105 -15.69 -1.11 24.77
CA ALA A 105 -15.64 0.21 25.40
C ALA A 105 -16.57 1.22 24.67
N GLY A 106 -16.50 1.26 23.33
CA GLY A 106 -17.39 2.09 22.52
C GLY A 106 -18.87 1.75 22.66
N VAL A 107 -19.20 0.46 22.77
CA VAL A 107 -20.59 -0.02 22.94
C VAL A 107 -21.14 0.28 24.34
N TYR A 108 -20.32 0.09 25.36
CA TYR A 108 -20.71 0.34 26.74
C TYR A 108 -20.58 1.81 27.17
N GLY A 109 -20.02 2.67 26.31
CA GLY A 109 -19.83 4.09 26.62
C GLY A 109 -18.81 4.32 27.73
N THR A 110 -17.75 3.52 27.78
CA THR A 110 -16.72 3.57 28.85
C THR A 110 -15.30 3.49 28.28
N GLY A 111 -14.31 3.59 29.15
CA GLY A 111 -12.90 3.40 28.77
C GLY A 111 -12.46 1.93 28.82
N ILE A 112 -11.47 1.54 27.99
CA ILE A 112 -10.92 0.17 27.99
C ILE A 112 -10.43 -0.24 29.39
N HIS A 113 -9.83 0.68 30.14
CA HIS A 113 -9.30 0.43 31.47
C HIS A 113 -10.37 0.00 32.48
N ASN A 114 -11.63 0.38 32.29
CA ASN A 114 -12.76 -0.02 33.13
C ASN A 114 -13.27 -1.43 32.78
N LEU A 115 -12.87 -1.98 31.65
CA LEU A 115 -13.25 -3.32 31.17
C LEU A 115 -12.26 -4.43 31.55
N ILE A 116 -11.16 -4.08 32.20
CA ILE A 116 -10.08 -5.01 32.59
C ILE A 116 -9.73 -4.81 34.07
N ASP A 117 -9.51 -5.92 34.76
CA ASP A 117 -9.02 -5.92 36.15
C ASP A 117 -7.53 -6.30 36.24
N LEU A 118 -7.02 -6.51 37.46
CA LEU A 118 -5.64 -6.87 37.69
C LEU A 118 -5.31 -8.25 37.11
N ASP A 119 -6.18 -9.21 37.29
CA ASP A 119 -6.03 -10.58 36.78
C ASP A 119 -5.98 -10.61 35.24
N ASP A 120 -6.81 -9.80 34.56
CA ASP A 120 -6.73 -9.61 33.11
C ASP A 120 -5.34 -9.06 32.70
N ARG A 121 -4.81 -8.07 33.44
CA ARG A 121 -3.50 -7.44 33.11
C ARG A 121 -2.34 -8.40 33.29
N GLU A 122 -2.40 -9.30 34.26
CA GLU A 122 -1.35 -10.31 34.51
C GLU A 122 -1.31 -11.37 33.38
N HIS A 123 -2.45 -11.63 32.73
CA HIS A 123 -2.56 -12.60 31.65
C HIS A 123 -2.50 -12.01 30.23
N LEU A 124 -2.56 -10.69 30.09
CA LEU A 124 -2.33 -10.00 28.81
C LEU A 124 -0.85 -10.01 28.45
N THR A 125 -0.54 -10.03 27.15
CA THR A 125 0.86 -9.88 26.73
C THR A 125 1.38 -8.48 27.06
N PRO A 126 2.70 -8.30 27.25
CA PRO A 126 3.29 -6.98 27.43
C PRO A 126 2.92 -5.97 26.34
N ALA A 127 2.80 -6.45 25.09
CA ALA A 127 2.38 -5.62 23.96
C ALA A 127 0.93 -5.14 24.08
N ASP A 128 -0.01 -6.04 24.44
CA ASP A 128 -1.42 -5.67 24.63
C ASP A 128 -1.59 -4.72 25.82
N ASN A 129 -0.91 -4.97 26.93
CA ASN A 129 -0.92 -4.09 28.10
C ASN A 129 -0.42 -2.68 27.75
N LEU A 130 0.62 -2.58 26.92
CA LEU A 130 1.17 -1.31 26.46
C LEU A 130 0.18 -0.56 25.58
N LEU A 131 -0.50 -1.26 24.65
CA LEU A 131 -1.54 -0.69 23.78
C LEU A 131 -2.71 -0.12 24.60
N ILE A 132 -3.21 -0.89 25.56
CA ILE A 132 -4.32 -0.49 26.43
C ILE A 132 -3.93 0.74 27.27
N SER A 133 -2.72 0.75 27.83
CA SER A 133 -2.23 1.88 28.65
C SER A 133 -2.14 3.19 27.85
N LYS A 134 -1.83 3.12 26.56
CA LYS A 134 -1.76 4.29 25.68
C LYS A 134 -3.12 4.82 25.25
N THR A 135 -4.06 3.94 24.96
CA THR A 135 -5.45 4.33 24.61
C THR A 135 -6.12 5.09 25.76
N THR A 136 -5.75 4.80 27.01
CA THR A 136 -6.29 5.46 28.20
C THR A 136 -5.83 6.92 28.32
N LYS A 137 -4.64 7.26 27.82
CA LYS A 137 -4.06 8.61 27.92
C LYS A 137 -4.72 9.61 26.95
N THR A 138 -5.25 9.11 25.83
CA THR A 138 -5.87 9.94 24.78
C THR A 138 -7.33 10.31 25.10
N MET A 139 -8.02 9.55 25.96
CA MET A 139 -9.43 9.82 26.32
C MET A 139 -9.64 10.68 27.59
N ARG A 140 -8.60 11.17 28.21
CA ARG A 140 -8.70 12.04 29.40
C ARG A 140 -8.81 13.53 29.12
N VAL A 141 -8.96 13.94 27.85
CA VAL A 141 -9.36 15.31 27.52
C VAL A 141 -10.89 15.31 27.47
N GLY A 142 -11.52 15.69 28.58
CA GLY A 142 -12.96 15.90 28.66
C GLY A 142 -13.41 17.00 27.71
N PRO A 143 -14.70 17.03 27.33
CA PRO A 143 -15.21 18.11 26.51
C PRO A 143 -15.19 19.41 27.35
N GLU A 144 -14.28 20.29 27.02
CA GLU A 144 -14.35 21.68 27.45
C GLU A 144 -15.59 22.30 26.78
N GLU A 145 -16.48 22.83 27.61
CA GLU A 145 -17.71 23.50 27.16
C GLU A 145 -17.41 24.57 26.12
N LEU A 146 -17.98 24.44 24.94
CA LEU A 146 -18.03 25.51 23.94
C LEU A 146 -18.75 26.71 24.51
N PRO A 147 -18.14 27.90 24.59
CA PRO A 147 -18.84 29.11 25.00
C PRO A 147 -19.90 29.48 23.96
N LYS A 148 -21.10 29.76 24.43
CA LYS A 148 -22.20 30.28 23.63
C LYS A 148 -21.81 31.58 22.95
N PRO A 149 -22.27 31.87 21.73
CA PRO A 149 -21.97 33.12 21.06
C PRO A 149 -22.59 34.27 21.82
N ARG A 150 -21.78 35.20 22.26
CA ARG A 150 -22.19 36.53 22.75
C ARG A 150 -22.14 37.55 21.59
N ASP A 151 -23.15 38.37 21.61
CA ASP A 151 -23.43 39.43 20.64
C ASP A 151 -22.24 40.37 20.32
N ALA A 152 -22.24 40.81 19.08
CA ALA A 152 -21.32 41.78 18.55
C ALA A 152 -21.30 43.07 19.36
N ALA A 153 -20.19 43.41 19.98
CA ALA A 153 -19.89 44.77 20.45
C ALA A 153 -18.59 45.24 19.84
N GLN A 154 -18.67 46.38 19.20
CA GLN A 154 -17.57 47.14 18.60
C GLN A 154 -16.40 47.32 19.57
N VAL A 155 -15.18 47.07 19.12
CA VAL A 155 -13.97 47.51 19.81
C VAL A 155 -13.19 48.42 18.88
N GLU A 156 -13.13 49.70 19.29
CA GLU A 156 -12.29 50.74 18.72
C GLU A 156 -10.81 50.35 18.82
N ILE A 157 -10.10 50.54 17.72
CA ILE A 157 -8.66 50.37 17.63
C ILE A 157 -8.00 51.70 18.02
N VAL A 158 -7.41 51.76 19.19
CA VAL A 158 -6.47 52.83 19.57
C VAL A 158 -5.06 52.39 19.17
N GLY A 159 -4.48 53.11 18.21
CA GLY A 159 -3.15 52.89 17.72
C GLY A 159 -2.05 53.31 18.70
N LYS A 160 -1.03 52.48 18.81
CA LYS A 160 0.34 52.91 19.16
C LYS A 160 1.35 52.22 18.24
N GLY A 161 2.08 53.09 17.51
CA GLY A 161 2.99 52.71 16.45
C GLY A 161 4.22 51.92 16.93
N ILE A 162 4.61 50.95 16.13
CA ILE A 162 5.95 50.41 16.07
C ILE A 162 6.41 50.54 14.63
N ARG A 163 7.59 51.18 14.46
CA ARG A 163 8.22 51.44 13.18
C ARG A 163 8.60 50.16 12.46
N THR A 164 8.15 50.01 11.24
CA THR A 164 8.63 49.01 10.28
C THR A 164 9.86 49.54 9.54
N PRO A 165 10.83 48.70 9.23
CA PRO A 165 11.74 48.93 8.11
C PRO A 165 11.12 48.27 6.87
N THR A 166 10.83 49.05 5.86
CA THR A 166 10.44 48.63 4.50
C THR A 166 11.68 48.18 3.74
N PRO A 167 11.57 47.07 3.01
CA PRO A 167 12.07 47.09 1.64
C PRO A 167 10.92 46.86 0.67
N ALA A 168 10.90 47.69 -0.33
CA ALA A 168 9.99 47.65 -1.46
C ALA A 168 10.02 46.28 -2.18
N MET A 169 8.88 45.62 -2.24
CA MET A 169 8.54 44.69 -3.30
C MET A 169 7.09 44.91 -3.69
N THR A 170 6.91 45.85 -4.63
CA THR A 170 5.70 45.91 -5.44
C THR A 170 5.79 44.77 -6.48
N SER A 171 5.43 43.56 -6.10
CA SER A 171 5.00 42.56 -7.07
C SER A 171 3.52 42.80 -7.34
N SER A 172 3.22 43.09 -8.59
CA SER A 172 1.88 43.32 -9.10
C SER A 172 1.00 42.06 -8.83
N ILE A 173 -0.28 42.30 -8.51
CA ILE A 173 -1.31 41.24 -8.41
C ILE A 173 -1.34 40.40 -9.71
N ALA A 174 -0.93 40.99 -10.84
CA ALA A 174 -0.77 40.26 -12.12
C ALA A 174 0.33 39.18 -12.08
N ASP A 175 1.43 39.37 -11.31
CA ASP A 175 2.50 38.36 -11.16
C ASP A 175 2.08 37.22 -10.23
N VAL A 176 1.19 37.49 -9.27
CA VAL A 176 0.63 36.43 -8.40
C VAL A 176 -0.38 35.57 -9.18
N THR A 177 -1.18 36.19 -10.08
CA THR A 177 -2.12 35.46 -10.94
C THR A 177 -1.41 34.69 -12.07
N ALA A 178 -0.28 35.17 -12.57
CA ALA A 178 0.55 34.45 -13.55
C ALA A 178 1.27 33.27 -12.89
N SER A 179 1.61 33.35 -11.61
CA SER A 179 2.17 32.22 -10.84
C SER A 179 1.11 31.17 -10.45
N LEU A 180 -0.18 31.53 -10.46
CA LEU A 180 -1.31 30.59 -10.24
C LEU A 180 -1.77 29.87 -11.51
N GLY A 181 -1.18 30.19 -12.68
CA GLY A 181 -1.42 29.50 -13.95
C GLY A 181 -0.65 28.18 -14.14
N GLY A 182 0.30 27.86 -13.26
CA GLY A 182 0.83 26.50 -13.11
C GLY A 182 -0.17 25.65 -12.35
N GLY A 183 -0.74 24.64 -13.01
CA GLY A 183 -1.71 23.74 -12.39
C GLY A 183 -1.23 23.27 -11.02
N PHE A 184 -2.12 23.22 -10.04
CA PHE A 184 -1.84 22.72 -8.68
C PHE A 184 -1.15 21.35 -8.75
N ASP A 185 0.15 21.29 -8.41
CA ASP A 185 0.90 20.05 -8.33
C ASP A 185 0.60 19.38 -6.99
N ARG A 186 -0.41 18.49 -7.02
CA ARG A 186 -0.84 17.70 -5.87
C ARG A 186 0.32 16.96 -5.21
N GLN A 187 1.29 16.45 -6.00
CA GLN A 187 2.42 15.71 -5.45
C GLN A 187 3.44 16.62 -4.76
N ALA A 188 3.68 17.80 -5.31
CA ALA A 188 4.52 18.78 -4.64
C ALA A 188 3.90 19.22 -3.30
N GLU A 189 2.59 19.48 -3.26
CA GLU A 189 1.90 19.84 -2.02
C GLU A 189 1.87 18.67 -1.01
N LEU A 190 1.61 17.44 -1.45
CA LEU A 190 1.71 16.26 -0.60
C LEU A 190 3.11 16.14 0.01
N PHE A 191 4.13 16.43 -0.78
CA PHE A 191 5.50 16.45 -0.30
C PHE A 191 5.72 17.53 0.78
N ASP A 192 5.24 18.74 0.56
CA ASP A 192 5.38 19.86 1.51
C ASP A 192 4.61 19.59 2.81
N VAL A 193 3.44 18.95 2.73
CA VAL A 193 2.71 18.45 3.91
C VAL A 193 3.59 17.45 4.68
N GLY A 194 4.23 16.51 3.98
CA GLY A 194 5.12 15.52 4.59
C GLY A 194 6.31 16.17 5.31
N LEU A 195 6.94 17.18 4.71
CA LEU A 195 8.01 17.92 5.36
C LEU A 195 7.53 18.63 6.64
N ARG A 196 6.35 19.23 6.59
CA ARG A 196 5.76 19.86 7.78
C ARG A 196 5.49 18.82 8.87
N LEU A 197 4.92 17.66 8.51
CA LEU A 197 4.69 16.56 9.46
C LEU A 197 6.00 16.02 10.03
N GLN A 198 7.04 15.86 9.22
CA GLN A 198 8.37 15.46 9.67
C GLN A 198 8.96 16.45 10.69
N TYR A 199 8.82 17.75 10.44
CA TYR A 199 9.32 18.79 11.34
C TYR A 199 8.65 18.74 12.71
N PHE A 200 7.35 18.43 12.75
CA PHE A 200 6.59 18.30 14.01
C PHE A 200 6.64 16.88 14.61
N ALA A 201 7.22 15.90 13.90
CA ALA A 201 7.30 14.52 14.37
C ALA A 201 8.29 14.39 15.55
N GLY A 202 7.77 14.40 16.76
CA GLY A 202 8.49 13.99 17.97
C GLY A 202 8.22 12.52 18.31
N PRO A 203 8.84 11.96 19.35
CA PRO A 203 8.67 10.55 19.75
C PRO A 203 7.21 10.12 19.99
N SER A 204 6.31 11.05 20.26
CA SER A 204 4.89 10.81 20.49
C SER A 204 3.99 11.13 19.27
N THR A 205 4.54 11.68 18.18
CA THR A 205 3.79 12.18 17.02
C THR A 205 4.21 11.55 15.69
N GLN A 206 4.90 10.40 15.73
CA GLN A 206 5.40 9.74 14.51
C GLN A 206 4.31 9.06 13.68
N THR A 207 3.20 8.62 14.29
CA THR A 207 2.11 7.93 13.59
C THR A 207 1.54 8.73 12.42
N PRO A 208 1.21 10.04 12.52
CA PRO A 208 0.71 10.81 11.38
C PRO A 208 1.72 10.89 10.22
N PHE A 209 3.00 10.95 10.50
CA PHE A 209 4.03 10.94 9.46
C PHE A 209 4.15 9.58 8.78
N LEU A 210 4.01 8.49 9.53
CA LEU A 210 3.98 7.14 8.97
C LEU A 210 2.76 6.91 8.09
N ASP A 211 1.58 7.37 8.52
CA ASP A 211 0.35 7.31 7.73
C ASP A 211 0.50 8.13 6.44
N TYR A 212 1.14 9.29 6.53
CA TYR A 212 1.48 10.09 5.35
C TYR A 212 2.44 9.34 4.40
N LEU A 213 3.50 8.68 4.91
CA LEU A 213 4.44 7.93 4.07
C LEU A 213 3.76 6.76 3.37
N ASP A 214 2.90 6.01 4.06
CA ASP A 214 2.14 4.92 3.45
C ASP A 214 1.24 5.45 2.32
N GLY A 215 0.47 6.51 2.57
CA GLY A 215 -0.35 7.15 1.53
C GLY A 215 0.48 7.73 0.37
N PHE A 216 1.65 8.30 0.64
CA PHE A 216 2.57 8.78 -0.41
C PHE A 216 3.07 7.63 -1.29
N ILE A 217 3.42 6.48 -0.71
CA ILE A 217 3.84 5.29 -1.43
C ILE A 217 2.71 4.77 -2.33
N GLU A 218 1.49 4.68 -1.81
CA GLU A 218 0.30 4.28 -2.57
C GLU A 218 0.01 5.24 -3.73
N ASP A 219 0.07 6.54 -3.51
CA ASP A 219 -0.07 7.57 -4.54
C ASP A 219 1.01 7.46 -5.63
N CYS A 220 2.27 7.18 -5.25
CA CYS A 220 3.34 6.96 -6.21
C CYS A 220 3.07 5.75 -7.10
N VAL A 221 2.61 4.65 -6.51
CA VAL A 221 2.26 3.43 -7.27
C VAL A 221 1.09 3.70 -8.21
N ALA A 222 0.02 4.33 -7.73
CA ALA A 222 -1.18 4.62 -8.52
C ALA A 222 -0.92 5.61 -9.67
N SER A 223 -0.08 6.64 -9.44
CA SER A 223 0.21 7.68 -10.44
C SER A 223 1.42 7.37 -11.33
N TYR A 224 2.11 6.24 -11.13
CA TYR A 224 3.39 5.95 -11.75
C TYR A 224 3.35 6.00 -13.28
N GLU A 225 2.38 5.33 -13.89
CA GLU A 225 2.28 5.24 -15.36
C GLU A 225 1.81 6.56 -15.98
N ALA A 226 1.03 7.36 -15.27
CA ALA A 226 0.58 8.66 -15.74
C ALA A 226 1.68 9.73 -15.68
N ARG A 227 2.51 9.72 -14.64
CA ARG A 227 3.51 10.77 -14.38
C ARG A 227 4.92 10.39 -14.85
N GLY A 228 5.24 9.12 -14.82
CA GLY A 228 6.53 8.59 -15.22
C GLY A 228 7.63 8.69 -14.15
N PRO A 229 8.70 7.86 -14.32
CA PRO A 229 9.78 7.78 -13.34
C PRO A 229 10.56 9.09 -13.20
N ALA A 230 10.72 9.87 -14.28
CA ALA A 230 11.51 11.12 -14.25
C ALA A 230 10.90 12.18 -13.32
N LEU A 231 9.58 12.26 -13.21
CA LEU A 231 8.88 13.21 -12.32
C LEU A 231 8.76 12.68 -10.89
N LEU A 232 8.59 11.37 -10.70
CA LEU A 232 8.37 10.79 -9.38
C LEU A 232 9.66 10.50 -8.62
N MET A 233 10.75 10.14 -9.30
CA MET A 233 12.03 9.77 -8.69
C MET A 233 12.57 10.83 -7.71
N PRO A 234 12.63 12.15 -8.06
CA PRO A 234 13.10 13.16 -7.13
C PRO A 234 12.27 13.23 -5.85
N LEU A 235 10.94 13.04 -5.94
CA LEU A 235 10.02 13.08 -4.80
C LEU A 235 10.24 11.86 -3.89
N VAL A 236 10.34 10.67 -4.46
CA VAL A 236 10.60 9.42 -3.73
C VAL A 236 11.95 9.49 -3.00
N VAL A 237 13.02 9.92 -3.68
CA VAL A 237 14.35 10.06 -3.08
C VAL A 237 14.34 11.06 -1.93
N ARG A 238 13.60 12.17 -2.08
CA ARG A 238 13.50 13.18 -1.03
C ARG A 238 12.73 12.66 0.19
N GLN A 239 11.64 11.91 -0.02
CA GLN A 239 10.92 11.25 1.09
C GLN A 239 11.78 10.18 1.75
N ARG A 240 12.53 9.40 0.97
CA ARG A 240 13.48 8.41 1.51
C ARG A 240 14.53 9.06 2.43
N LYS A 241 15.08 10.20 2.01
CA LYS A 241 16.02 10.98 2.85
C LYS A 241 15.35 11.50 4.12
N GLY A 242 14.11 11.99 4.01
CA GLY A 242 13.32 12.40 5.18
C GLY A 242 13.09 11.26 6.17
N ALA A 243 12.69 10.09 5.68
CA ALA A 243 12.54 8.88 6.50
C ALA A 243 13.86 8.49 7.19
N GLN A 244 15.02 8.65 6.55
CA GLN A 244 16.33 8.36 7.14
C GLN A 244 16.61 9.19 8.39
N THR A 245 16.32 10.48 8.35
CA THR A 245 16.52 11.37 9.51
C THR A 245 15.72 10.89 10.74
N LEU A 246 14.54 10.33 10.51
CA LEU A 246 13.71 9.79 11.59
C LEU A 246 14.18 8.41 12.05
N VAL A 247 14.68 7.55 11.16
CA VAL A 247 15.27 6.25 11.51
C VAL A 247 16.47 6.42 12.46
N GLU A 248 17.25 7.48 12.29
CA GLU A 248 18.42 7.81 13.14
C GLU A 248 18.01 8.32 14.53
N GLY A 249 16.79 8.82 14.68
CA GLY A 249 16.24 9.29 15.96
C GLY A 249 15.75 8.15 16.86
N TRP A 250 15.41 8.50 18.12
CA TRP A 250 14.76 7.57 19.04
C TRP A 250 13.30 7.31 18.63
N GLN A 251 12.90 6.03 18.62
CA GLN A 251 11.56 5.59 18.22
C GLN A 251 11.06 4.46 19.09
N LEU A 252 9.75 4.34 19.20
CA LEU A 252 9.13 3.13 19.76
C LEU A 252 9.38 1.93 18.82
N PRO A 253 9.62 0.72 19.35
CA PRO A 253 9.96 -0.45 18.52
C PRO A 253 9.01 -0.71 17.36
N ARG A 254 7.69 -0.59 17.57
CA ARG A 254 6.67 -0.79 16.52
C ARG A 254 6.74 0.28 15.42
N ASP A 255 6.99 1.55 15.82
CA ASP A 255 7.06 2.67 14.89
C ASP A 255 8.37 2.58 14.09
N ARG A 256 9.44 2.07 14.73
CA ARG A 256 10.72 1.78 14.07
C ARG A 256 10.57 0.72 12.97
N ILE A 257 9.86 -0.39 13.24
CA ILE A 257 9.61 -1.44 12.24
C ILE A 257 8.82 -0.85 11.06
N ARG A 258 7.74 -0.10 11.34
CA ARG A 258 6.93 0.54 10.29
C ARG A 258 7.75 1.55 9.49
N MET A 259 8.60 2.34 10.15
CA MET A 259 9.50 3.31 9.52
C MET A 259 10.51 2.63 8.59
N LEU A 260 11.18 1.56 9.06
CA LEU A 260 12.13 0.80 8.26
C LEU A 260 11.45 0.14 7.06
N ARG A 261 10.22 -0.36 7.23
CA ARG A 261 9.42 -0.91 6.12
C ARG A 261 9.09 0.17 5.09
N ALA A 262 8.63 1.36 5.51
CA ALA A 262 8.35 2.47 4.63
C ALA A 262 9.62 2.95 3.90
N ALA A 263 10.75 3.05 4.60
CA ALA A 263 12.05 3.35 4.01
C ALA A 263 12.47 2.31 2.97
N GLY A 264 12.28 1.02 3.26
CA GLY A 264 12.54 -0.08 2.33
C GLY A 264 11.67 -0.01 1.07
N ARG A 265 10.37 0.28 1.21
CA ARG A 265 9.46 0.49 0.08
C ARG A 265 9.88 1.70 -0.76
N LEU A 266 10.24 2.83 -0.14
CA LEU A 266 10.71 4.02 -0.87
C LEU A 266 12.01 3.74 -1.62
N SER A 267 12.98 3.04 -1.01
CA SER A 267 14.20 2.62 -1.68
C SER A 267 13.90 1.66 -2.84
N GLY A 268 13.00 0.72 -2.64
CA GLY A 268 12.52 -0.19 -3.70
C GLY A 268 11.90 0.56 -4.88
N LEU A 269 10.99 1.51 -4.62
CA LEU A 269 10.41 2.36 -5.66
C LEU A 269 11.49 3.16 -6.41
N ALA A 270 12.46 3.75 -5.70
CA ALA A 270 13.58 4.45 -6.31
C ALA A 270 14.42 3.51 -7.19
N GLY A 271 14.68 2.29 -6.74
CA GLY A 271 15.36 1.25 -7.51
C GLY A 271 14.61 0.91 -8.80
N TYR A 272 13.30 0.65 -8.71
CA TYR A 272 12.45 0.38 -9.86
C TYR A 272 12.42 1.55 -10.86
N MET A 273 12.29 2.78 -10.37
CA MET A 273 12.30 3.98 -11.20
C MET A 273 13.65 4.15 -11.89
N ALA A 274 14.76 3.89 -11.20
CA ALA A 274 16.10 3.94 -11.77
C ALA A 274 16.29 2.91 -12.91
N VAL A 275 15.73 1.69 -12.80
CA VAL A 275 15.69 0.72 -13.91
C VAL A 275 15.00 1.33 -15.14
N ASN A 276 13.83 1.94 -14.95
CA ASN A 276 13.05 2.53 -16.04
C ASN A 276 13.66 3.82 -16.62
N LEU A 277 14.57 4.47 -15.90
CA LEU A 277 15.39 5.58 -16.39
C LEU A 277 16.67 5.09 -17.09
N GLY A 278 17.04 3.81 -16.96
CA GLY A 278 18.24 3.22 -17.51
C GLY A 278 19.50 3.42 -16.64
N ASP A 279 19.33 3.87 -15.39
CA ASP A 279 20.43 4.01 -14.41
C ASP A 279 20.56 2.73 -13.58
N PHE A 280 21.14 1.69 -14.18
CA PHE A 280 21.28 0.38 -13.54
C PHE A 280 22.22 0.37 -12.32
N PRO A 281 23.33 1.14 -12.27
CA PRO A 281 24.14 1.25 -11.06
C PRO A 281 23.34 1.79 -9.87
N LEU A 282 22.58 2.86 -10.07
CA LEU A 282 21.74 3.46 -9.06
C LEU A 282 20.59 2.51 -8.64
N ALA A 283 19.99 1.82 -9.62
CA ALA A 283 18.95 0.83 -9.35
C ALA A 283 19.46 -0.28 -8.42
N ARG A 284 20.63 -0.84 -8.71
CA ARG A 284 21.27 -1.87 -7.84
C ARG A 284 21.52 -1.36 -6.43
N ALA A 285 22.03 -0.13 -6.29
CA ALA A 285 22.29 0.44 -4.97
C ALA A 285 21.01 0.56 -4.12
N TYR A 286 19.92 1.06 -4.71
CA TYR A 286 18.64 1.16 -4.04
C TYR A 286 18.00 -0.21 -3.73
N CYS A 287 18.16 -1.20 -4.62
CA CYS A 287 17.67 -2.54 -4.37
C CYS A 287 18.42 -3.21 -3.20
N VAL A 288 19.74 -3.04 -3.11
CA VAL A 288 20.52 -3.55 -1.96
C VAL A 288 20.05 -2.91 -0.66
N GLU A 289 19.83 -1.60 -0.64
CA GLU A 289 19.29 -0.90 0.53
C GLU A 289 17.90 -1.42 0.90
N ALA A 290 16.99 -1.50 -0.08
CA ALA A 290 15.62 -1.95 0.12
C ALA A 290 15.55 -3.40 0.65
N PHE A 291 16.37 -4.29 0.08
CA PHE A 291 16.44 -5.68 0.52
C PHE A 291 16.98 -5.81 1.95
N THR A 292 18.03 -5.06 2.28
CA THR A 292 18.58 -5.01 3.64
C THR A 292 17.53 -4.58 4.65
N LEU A 293 16.74 -3.55 4.31
CA LEU A 293 15.67 -3.06 5.16
C LEU A 293 14.51 -4.07 5.28
N ALA A 294 14.13 -4.73 4.18
CA ALA A 294 13.10 -5.76 4.18
C ALA A 294 13.46 -6.92 5.10
N VAL A 295 14.70 -7.43 5.00
CA VAL A 295 15.21 -8.49 5.87
C VAL A 295 15.27 -8.06 7.33
N ALA A 296 15.69 -6.83 7.60
CA ALA A 296 15.79 -6.29 8.96
C ALA A 296 14.43 -6.18 9.68
N VAL A 297 13.32 -6.10 8.94
CA VAL A 297 11.96 -6.04 9.49
C VAL A 297 11.14 -7.30 9.22
N GLU A 298 11.78 -8.37 8.74
CA GLU A 298 11.16 -9.66 8.41
C GLU A 298 9.96 -9.54 7.44
N ASP A 299 10.05 -8.58 6.49
CA ASP A 299 9.05 -8.35 5.45
C ASP A 299 9.40 -9.17 4.21
N SER A 300 8.94 -10.44 4.18
CA SER A 300 9.21 -11.39 3.09
C SER A 300 8.61 -10.92 1.76
N ASP A 301 7.43 -10.28 1.77
CA ASP A 301 6.80 -9.76 0.56
C ASP A 301 7.63 -8.63 -0.07
N LEU A 302 8.14 -7.72 0.76
CA LEU A 302 9.03 -6.66 0.29
C LEU A 302 10.35 -7.25 -0.22
N ALA A 303 10.94 -8.22 0.48
CA ALA A 303 12.16 -8.90 0.04
C ALA A 303 11.96 -9.58 -1.33
N ALA A 304 10.85 -10.31 -1.52
CA ALA A 304 10.46 -10.91 -2.79
C ALA A 304 10.29 -9.86 -3.90
N TRP A 305 9.58 -8.75 -3.59
CA TRP A 305 9.36 -7.65 -4.52
C TRP A 305 10.68 -7.01 -4.98
N VAL A 306 11.62 -6.79 -4.06
CA VAL A 306 12.94 -6.22 -4.36
C VAL A 306 13.76 -7.17 -5.22
N ARG A 307 13.79 -8.48 -4.93
CA ARG A 307 14.47 -9.48 -5.78
C ARG A 307 13.89 -9.51 -7.20
N GLY A 308 12.57 -9.35 -7.36
CA GLY A 308 11.95 -9.19 -8.67
C GLY A 308 12.38 -7.91 -9.39
N THR A 309 12.67 -6.84 -8.65
CA THR A 309 13.19 -5.58 -9.21
C THR A 309 14.68 -5.69 -9.58
N GLU A 310 15.48 -6.41 -8.80
CA GLU A 310 16.87 -6.75 -9.17
C GLU A 310 16.93 -7.65 -10.41
N SER A 311 16.05 -8.64 -10.50
CA SER A 311 15.88 -9.46 -11.71
C SER A 311 15.59 -8.60 -12.93
N LEU A 312 14.65 -7.64 -12.82
CA LEU A 312 14.32 -6.70 -13.89
C LEU A 312 15.51 -5.80 -14.26
N CYS A 313 16.28 -5.34 -13.26
CA CYS A 313 17.50 -4.56 -13.45
C CYS A 313 18.56 -5.35 -14.24
N ALA A 314 18.83 -6.58 -13.84
CA ALA A 314 19.77 -7.47 -14.52
C ALA A 314 19.31 -7.79 -15.94
N TYR A 315 18.02 -8.04 -16.14
CA TYR A 315 17.41 -8.30 -17.45
C TYR A 315 17.68 -7.15 -18.43
N TYR A 316 17.37 -5.90 -18.04
CA TYR A 316 17.61 -4.73 -18.91
C TYR A 316 19.09 -4.31 -18.99
N ALA A 317 19.92 -4.75 -18.06
CA ALA A 317 21.38 -4.64 -18.17
C ALA A 317 22.01 -5.71 -19.11
N GLY A 318 21.22 -6.68 -19.58
CA GLY A 318 21.66 -7.76 -20.47
C GLY A 318 22.27 -8.97 -19.74
N ASP A 319 22.22 -9.02 -18.42
CA ASP A 319 22.70 -10.14 -17.60
C ASP A 319 21.52 -11.07 -17.27
N TYR A 320 21.14 -11.89 -18.24
CA TYR A 320 19.97 -12.75 -18.13
C TYR A 320 20.14 -13.90 -17.13
N GLN A 321 21.39 -14.35 -16.92
CA GLN A 321 21.69 -15.38 -15.91
C GLN A 321 21.46 -14.82 -14.50
N LEU A 322 22.01 -13.65 -14.22
CA LEU A 322 21.77 -12.98 -12.94
C LEU A 322 20.28 -12.63 -12.75
N ALA A 323 19.57 -12.25 -13.83
CA ALA A 323 18.12 -12.00 -13.77
C ALA A 323 17.37 -13.24 -13.33
N LEU A 324 17.70 -14.42 -13.88
CA LEU A 324 17.13 -15.72 -13.50
C LEU A 324 17.42 -16.06 -12.03
N GLU A 325 18.69 -15.91 -11.61
CA GLU A 325 19.09 -16.18 -10.22
C GLU A 325 18.30 -15.32 -9.22
N ARG A 326 18.18 -14.00 -9.49
CA ARG A 326 17.42 -13.10 -8.62
C ARG A 326 15.93 -13.40 -8.60
N ALA A 327 15.34 -13.80 -9.74
CA ALA A 327 13.95 -14.22 -9.78
C ALA A 327 13.70 -15.46 -8.91
N ARG A 328 14.56 -16.47 -9.01
CA ARG A 328 14.47 -17.71 -8.22
C ARG A 328 14.71 -17.48 -6.73
N GLU A 329 15.71 -16.66 -6.39
CA GLU A 329 15.92 -16.23 -5.00
C GLU A 329 14.67 -15.52 -4.45
N GLY A 330 14.07 -14.60 -5.23
CA GLY A 330 12.84 -13.93 -4.84
C GLY A 330 11.68 -14.89 -4.54
N GLN A 331 11.54 -15.97 -5.32
CA GLN A 331 10.50 -16.98 -5.09
C GLN A 331 10.64 -17.67 -3.72
N THR A 332 11.86 -17.82 -3.19
CA THR A 332 12.05 -18.39 -1.85
C THR A 332 11.52 -17.48 -0.74
N HIS A 333 11.49 -16.16 -0.97
CA HIS A 333 10.90 -15.20 -0.05
C HIS A 333 9.39 -15.06 -0.22
N ALA A 334 8.87 -15.22 -1.45
CA ALA A 334 7.45 -15.02 -1.75
C ALA A 334 6.52 -16.07 -1.11
N ALA A 335 6.99 -17.29 -0.89
CA ALA A 335 6.25 -18.40 -0.25
C ALA A 335 4.79 -18.56 -0.75
N GLY A 336 4.54 -18.38 -2.06
CA GLY A 336 3.19 -18.40 -2.63
C GLY A 336 2.38 -17.11 -2.45
N GLY A 337 2.95 -16.07 -1.86
CA GLY A 337 2.32 -14.75 -1.68
C GLY A 337 2.21 -13.95 -3.00
N PRO A 338 1.74 -12.68 -2.92
CA PRO A 338 1.37 -11.88 -4.09
C PRO A 338 2.52 -11.65 -5.08
N GLN A 339 3.78 -11.76 -4.64
CA GLN A 339 4.95 -11.57 -5.50
C GLN A 339 5.36 -12.84 -6.26
N ALA A 340 4.88 -14.03 -5.88
CA ALA A 340 5.22 -15.29 -6.54
C ALA A 340 4.86 -15.27 -8.04
N ILE A 341 3.66 -14.77 -8.37
CA ILE A 341 3.19 -14.61 -9.75
C ILE A 341 4.13 -13.71 -10.56
N ARG A 342 4.47 -12.54 -10.01
CA ARG A 342 5.39 -11.59 -10.67
C ARG A 342 6.76 -12.23 -10.92
N LEU A 343 7.32 -12.91 -9.92
CA LEU A 343 8.64 -13.52 -10.01
C LEU A 343 8.66 -14.66 -11.04
N ALA A 344 7.58 -15.45 -11.15
CA ALA A 344 7.47 -16.50 -12.14
C ALA A 344 7.39 -15.92 -13.56
N VAL A 345 6.48 -14.99 -13.84
CA VAL A 345 6.24 -14.53 -15.22
C VAL A 345 7.14 -13.37 -15.65
N ASN A 346 7.37 -12.36 -14.79
CA ASN A 346 8.18 -11.19 -15.15
C ASN A 346 9.68 -11.45 -14.92
N GLY A 347 10.03 -12.20 -13.87
CA GLY A 347 11.41 -12.54 -13.55
C GLY A 347 11.90 -13.77 -14.31
N GLU A 348 11.46 -14.95 -13.89
CA GLU A 348 12.01 -16.22 -14.37
C GLU A 348 11.68 -16.49 -15.84
N ALA A 349 10.40 -16.43 -16.26
CA ALA A 349 10.02 -16.76 -17.61
C ALA A 349 10.70 -15.86 -18.67
N ARG A 350 10.78 -14.55 -18.40
CA ARG A 350 11.42 -13.61 -19.33
C ARG A 350 12.93 -13.83 -19.42
N ALA A 351 13.61 -14.13 -18.29
CA ALA A 351 15.03 -14.45 -18.30
C ALA A 351 15.32 -15.74 -19.08
N LEU A 352 14.50 -16.79 -18.86
CA LEU A 352 14.59 -18.05 -19.59
C LEU A 352 14.37 -17.87 -21.10
N GLY A 353 13.41 -17.00 -21.51
CA GLY A 353 13.20 -16.66 -22.91
C GLY A 353 14.43 -16.07 -23.59
N GLN A 354 15.15 -15.15 -22.91
CA GLN A 354 16.38 -14.59 -23.43
C GLN A 354 17.55 -15.59 -23.43
N LEU A 355 17.54 -16.58 -22.53
CA LEU A 355 18.50 -17.67 -22.49
C LEU A 355 18.19 -18.79 -23.49
N GLY A 356 17.04 -18.74 -24.19
CA GLY A 356 16.64 -19.71 -25.18
C GLY A 356 16.01 -21.00 -24.61
N ASP A 357 15.72 -21.04 -23.31
CA ASP A 357 15.11 -22.19 -22.63
C ASP A 357 13.58 -22.15 -22.81
N ARG A 358 13.10 -22.72 -23.91
CA ARG A 358 11.67 -22.75 -24.26
C ARG A 358 10.80 -23.54 -23.30
N ASP A 359 11.32 -24.66 -22.81
CA ASP A 359 10.57 -25.52 -21.89
C ASP A 359 10.48 -24.85 -20.51
N GLY A 360 11.58 -24.27 -20.03
CA GLY A 360 11.58 -23.46 -18.82
C GLY A 360 10.62 -22.26 -18.88
N VAL A 361 10.49 -21.60 -20.05
CA VAL A 361 9.50 -20.53 -20.24
C VAL A 361 8.08 -21.06 -20.04
N ARG A 362 7.73 -22.19 -20.70
CA ARG A 362 6.38 -22.78 -20.57
C ARG A 362 6.06 -23.17 -19.12
N GLU A 363 7.01 -23.79 -18.44
CA GLU A 363 6.85 -24.15 -17.03
C GLU A 363 6.68 -22.93 -16.12
N ALA A 364 7.51 -21.90 -16.28
CA ALA A 364 7.42 -20.69 -15.46
C ALA A 364 6.12 -19.91 -15.72
N VAL A 365 5.68 -19.81 -16.98
CA VAL A 365 4.40 -19.20 -17.35
C VAL A 365 3.24 -20.03 -16.81
N GLY A 366 3.27 -21.36 -16.94
CA GLY A 366 2.26 -22.27 -16.38
C GLY A 366 2.09 -22.04 -14.88
N ARG A 367 3.19 -22.11 -14.13
CA ARG A 367 3.19 -21.83 -12.67
C ARG A 367 2.60 -20.45 -12.33
N ALA A 368 2.85 -19.42 -13.15
CA ALA A 368 2.27 -18.10 -12.90
C ALA A 368 0.74 -18.09 -13.04
N PHE A 369 0.20 -18.85 -14.00
CA PHE A 369 -1.25 -18.99 -14.16
C PHE A 369 -1.86 -19.87 -13.07
N ASP A 370 -1.23 -20.97 -12.69
CA ASP A 370 -1.66 -21.83 -11.57
C ASP A 370 -1.75 -21.01 -10.26
N LEU A 371 -0.72 -20.21 -9.95
CA LEU A 371 -0.71 -19.31 -8.79
C LEU A 371 -1.81 -18.24 -8.88
N ALA A 372 -2.16 -17.81 -10.10
CA ALA A 372 -3.19 -16.81 -10.33
C ALA A 372 -4.60 -17.37 -10.08
N GLU A 373 -4.83 -18.66 -10.29
CA GLU A 373 -6.11 -19.32 -9.99
C GLU A 373 -6.40 -19.38 -8.49
N ASP A 374 -5.35 -19.52 -7.67
CA ASP A 374 -5.44 -19.64 -6.20
C ASP A 374 -5.38 -18.28 -5.47
N THR A 375 -5.23 -17.17 -6.19
CA THR A 375 -5.02 -15.84 -5.61
C THR A 375 -6.14 -14.88 -6.01
N GLU A 376 -6.64 -14.06 -5.06
CA GLU A 376 -7.51 -12.94 -5.39
C GLU A 376 -6.72 -11.87 -6.15
N LEU A 377 -7.04 -11.70 -7.43
CA LEU A 377 -6.32 -10.81 -8.32
C LEU A 377 -7.05 -9.47 -8.52
N PRO A 378 -6.31 -8.36 -8.70
CA PRO A 378 -6.92 -7.10 -9.09
C PRO A 378 -7.50 -7.19 -10.51
N GLU A 379 -8.60 -6.47 -10.74
CA GLU A 379 -9.21 -6.34 -12.06
C GLU A 379 -8.35 -5.45 -12.99
N GLY A 380 -8.53 -5.63 -14.28
CA GLY A 380 -7.88 -4.82 -15.32
C GLY A 380 -6.37 -5.03 -15.42
N MET A 381 -5.64 -3.96 -15.69
CA MET A 381 -4.17 -3.98 -15.80
C MET A 381 -3.54 -3.42 -14.52
N SER A 382 -3.06 -4.28 -13.62
CA SER A 382 -2.40 -3.84 -12.38
C SER A 382 -1.16 -2.98 -12.68
N PRO A 383 -0.83 -1.98 -11.84
CA PRO A 383 0.40 -1.21 -12.00
C PRO A 383 1.64 -2.11 -12.00
N CYS A 384 2.57 -1.87 -12.93
CA CYS A 384 3.78 -2.69 -13.04
C CYS A 384 4.70 -2.57 -11.80
N ILE A 385 4.60 -1.48 -11.06
CA ILE A 385 5.36 -1.17 -9.84
C ILE A 385 4.62 -1.58 -8.55
N SER A 386 3.44 -2.22 -8.64
CA SER A 386 2.62 -2.61 -7.48
C SER A 386 3.38 -3.52 -6.51
N PHE A 387 3.15 -3.30 -5.22
CA PHE A 387 3.56 -4.24 -4.16
C PHE A 387 2.55 -5.40 -3.97
N GLY A 388 1.37 -5.29 -4.56
CA GLY A 388 0.34 -6.33 -4.57
C GLY A 388 0.51 -7.35 -5.70
N ALA A 389 -0.44 -8.26 -5.80
CA ALA A 389 -0.46 -9.27 -6.86
C ALA A 389 -0.60 -8.65 -8.26
N TYR A 390 -0.05 -9.33 -9.26
CA TYR A 390 -0.28 -8.99 -10.65
C TYR A 390 -1.69 -9.43 -11.07
N SER A 391 -2.38 -8.57 -11.83
CA SER A 391 -3.63 -8.95 -12.50
C SER A 391 -3.38 -9.98 -13.61
N LEU A 392 -4.42 -10.71 -13.99
CA LEU A 392 -4.33 -11.69 -15.08
C LEU A 392 -3.88 -11.05 -16.40
N ALA A 393 -4.33 -9.82 -16.69
CA ALA A 393 -3.87 -9.07 -17.85
C ALA A 393 -2.36 -8.79 -17.79
N ARG A 394 -1.81 -8.48 -16.60
CA ARG A 394 -0.37 -8.28 -16.40
C ARG A 394 0.41 -9.58 -16.55
N VAL A 395 -0.13 -10.69 -16.10
CA VAL A 395 0.45 -12.03 -16.30
C VAL A 395 0.54 -12.33 -17.80
N ALA A 396 -0.56 -12.19 -18.54
CA ALA A 396 -0.60 -12.43 -19.98
C ALA A 396 0.38 -11.52 -20.74
N ALA A 397 0.45 -10.23 -20.41
CA ALA A 397 1.40 -9.31 -21.05
C ALA A 397 2.86 -9.74 -20.85
N ASN A 398 3.24 -10.20 -19.65
CA ASN A 398 4.59 -10.69 -19.41
C ASN A 398 4.84 -12.07 -20.03
N ALA A 399 3.83 -12.94 -20.12
CA ALA A 399 3.90 -14.21 -20.83
C ALA A 399 4.17 -13.99 -22.33
N ALA A 400 3.48 -13.04 -22.98
CA ALA A 400 3.79 -12.64 -24.35
C ALA A 400 5.27 -12.25 -24.49
N THR A 401 5.76 -11.36 -23.61
CA THR A 401 7.18 -10.96 -23.61
C THR A 401 8.15 -12.14 -23.44
N ALA A 402 7.84 -13.09 -22.54
CA ALA A 402 8.69 -14.25 -22.28
C ALA A 402 8.81 -15.18 -23.49
N HIS A 403 7.78 -15.26 -24.33
CA HIS A 403 7.77 -16.07 -25.54
C HIS A 403 8.41 -15.37 -26.76
N VAL A 404 8.73 -14.07 -26.71
CA VAL A 404 9.39 -13.36 -27.82
C VAL A 404 10.73 -14.03 -28.15
N GLY A 405 10.87 -14.47 -29.40
CA GLY A 405 12.08 -15.14 -29.88
C GLY A 405 12.17 -16.64 -29.57
N THR A 406 11.17 -17.23 -28.91
CA THR A 406 11.12 -18.68 -28.69
C THR A 406 10.68 -19.45 -29.96
N GLY A 407 10.20 -18.75 -30.98
CA GLY A 407 9.70 -19.33 -32.24
C GLY A 407 8.26 -19.80 -32.19
N ASP A 408 7.51 -19.41 -31.17
CA ASP A 408 6.07 -19.70 -31.02
C ASP A 408 5.25 -18.40 -31.14
N THR A 409 5.19 -17.88 -32.35
CA THR A 409 4.47 -16.62 -32.66
C THR A 409 2.98 -16.68 -32.27
N ALA A 410 2.36 -17.86 -32.36
CA ALA A 410 0.97 -18.03 -31.98
C ALA A 410 0.72 -17.81 -30.49
N LEU A 411 1.65 -18.24 -29.63
CA LEU A 411 1.57 -17.98 -28.18
C LEU A 411 1.75 -16.50 -27.87
N VAL A 412 2.71 -15.82 -28.49
CA VAL A 412 2.89 -14.37 -28.32
C VAL A 412 1.62 -13.60 -28.66
N GLN A 413 1.03 -13.92 -29.82
CA GLN A 413 -0.24 -13.29 -30.26
C GLN A 413 -1.41 -13.61 -29.33
N SER A 414 -1.56 -14.85 -28.91
CA SER A 414 -2.62 -15.29 -27.98
C SER A 414 -2.53 -14.57 -26.63
N TYR A 415 -1.35 -14.51 -26.02
CA TYR A 415 -1.16 -13.81 -24.76
C TYR A 415 -1.31 -12.28 -24.91
N ALA A 416 -0.84 -11.69 -26.00
CA ALA A 416 -1.03 -10.29 -26.33
C ALA A 416 -2.53 -9.94 -26.45
N GLN A 417 -3.30 -10.80 -27.15
CA GLN A 417 -4.74 -10.64 -27.27
C GLN A 417 -5.45 -10.79 -25.92
N THR A 418 -5.07 -11.79 -25.12
CA THR A 418 -5.60 -11.97 -23.77
C THR A 418 -5.36 -10.73 -22.91
N ALA A 419 -4.14 -10.20 -22.88
CA ALA A 419 -3.81 -9.00 -22.13
C ALA A 419 -4.62 -7.77 -22.59
N SER A 420 -4.90 -7.68 -23.91
CA SER A 420 -5.60 -6.54 -24.50
C SER A 420 -7.13 -6.63 -24.40
N SER A 421 -7.70 -7.83 -24.25
CA SER A 421 -9.15 -8.06 -24.19
C SER A 421 -9.74 -7.95 -22.79
N MET A 422 -8.91 -7.94 -21.74
CA MET A 422 -9.37 -7.85 -20.35
C MET A 422 -10.05 -6.51 -20.08
N PRO A 423 -11.22 -6.50 -19.39
CA PRO A 423 -11.90 -5.28 -19.02
C PRO A 423 -11.07 -4.49 -17.97
N GLY A 424 -11.06 -3.17 -18.10
CA GLY A 424 -10.40 -2.26 -17.16
C GLY A 424 -10.32 -0.85 -17.74
N ALA A 425 -10.76 0.15 -16.99
CA ALA A 425 -10.91 1.52 -17.48
C ALA A 425 -9.57 2.22 -17.76
N ASP A 426 -8.51 1.83 -17.05
CA ASP A 426 -7.18 2.45 -17.19
C ASP A 426 -6.18 1.45 -17.76
N ARG A 427 -6.16 1.35 -19.09
CA ARG A 427 -5.11 0.59 -19.77
C ARG A 427 -3.77 1.34 -19.63
N SER A 428 -2.78 0.63 -19.15
CA SER A 428 -1.41 1.16 -19.09
C SER A 428 -0.91 1.45 -20.50
N ARG A 429 -0.72 2.74 -20.80
CA ARG A 429 -0.15 3.17 -22.10
C ARG A 429 1.18 2.48 -22.41
N TRP A 430 2.02 2.28 -21.41
CA TRP A 430 3.30 1.59 -21.60
C TRP A 430 3.13 0.11 -21.84
N SER A 431 2.16 -0.52 -21.19
CA SER A 431 1.87 -1.95 -21.43
C SER A 431 1.38 -2.20 -22.85
N ASP A 432 0.48 -1.35 -23.36
CA ASP A 432 0.02 -1.43 -24.74
C ASP A 432 1.19 -1.28 -25.73
N VAL A 433 2.06 -0.29 -25.49
CA VAL A 433 3.26 -0.07 -26.34
C VAL A 433 4.21 -1.28 -26.28
N LEU A 434 4.46 -1.82 -25.11
CA LEU A 434 5.36 -2.96 -24.93
C LEU A 434 4.81 -4.22 -25.60
N ILE A 435 3.52 -4.50 -25.45
CA ILE A 435 2.83 -5.63 -26.12
C ILE A 435 2.89 -5.46 -27.65
N THR A 436 2.63 -4.26 -28.16
CA THR A 436 2.70 -3.98 -29.61
C THR A 436 4.13 -4.20 -30.14
N LEU A 437 5.15 -3.77 -29.42
CA LEU A 437 6.55 -4.01 -29.80
C LEU A 437 6.93 -5.49 -29.72
N ASP A 438 6.41 -6.26 -28.79
CA ASP A 438 6.62 -7.71 -28.71
C ASP A 438 6.01 -8.42 -29.92
N VAL A 439 4.76 -8.10 -30.29
CA VAL A 439 4.08 -8.63 -31.48
C VAL A 439 4.83 -8.23 -32.75
N ALA A 440 5.24 -6.95 -32.86
CA ALA A 440 6.03 -6.46 -33.99
C ALA A 440 7.36 -7.21 -34.13
N THR A 441 8.01 -7.51 -33.01
CA THR A 441 9.29 -8.25 -33.00
C THR A 441 9.10 -9.68 -33.51
N GLU A 442 8.01 -10.37 -33.15
CA GLU A 442 7.72 -11.71 -33.63
C GLU A 442 7.41 -11.77 -35.14
N LEU A 443 6.85 -10.70 -35.72
CA LEU A 443 6.63 -10.63 -37.15
C LEU A 443 7.92 -10.60 -37.99
N THR A 444 9.08 -10.33 -37.35
CA THR A 444 10.41 -10.43 -37.99
C THR A 444 11.00 -11.84 -37.95
N ALA A 445 10.35 -12.77 -37.23
CA ALA A 445 10.84 -14.13 -37.00
C ALA A 445 10.13 -15.14 -37.91
N GLY A 446 10.68 -16.36 -37.99
CA GLY A 446 10.06 -17.45 -38.72
C GLY A 446 10.48 -17.53 -40.20
N ALA A 447 9.78 -18.41 -40.95
CA ALA A 447 10.09 -18.70 -42.37
C ALA A 447 9.50 -17.66 -43.33
N ASP A 448 8.47 -16.93 -42.93
CA ASP A 448 7.78 -15.92 -43.72
C ASP A 448 7.65 -14.62 -42.91
N PRO A 449 8.72 -13.83 -42.78
CA PRO A 449 8.70 -12.59 -42.02
C PRO A 449 7.93 -11.49 -42.72
N ASP A 450 7.17 -10.68 -41.97
CA ASP A 450 6.48 -9.48 -42.45
C ASP A 450 7.15 -8.20 -41.91
N PRO A 451 8.26 -7.76 -42.50
CA PRO A 451 9.02 -6.62 -42.00
C PRO A 451 8.28 -5.28 -42.20
N GLU A 452 7.40 -5.16 -43.19
CA GLU A 452 6.66 -3.94 -43.45
C GLU A 452 5.61 -3.70 -42.35
N HIS A 453 4.80 -4.72 -42.07
CA HIS A 453 3.81 -4.67 -40.98
C HIS A 453 4.50 -4.52 -39.60
N SER A 454 5.57 -5.27 -39.36
CA SER A 454 6.39 -5.17 -38.15
C SER A 454 6.89 -3.74 -37.91
N ALA A 455 7.45 -3.09 -38.93
CA ALA A 455 7.96 -1.74 -38.85
C ALA A 455 6.84 -0.71 -38.63
N ALA A 456 5.70 -0.86 -39.30
CA ALA A 456 4.54 0.01 -39.12
C ALA A 456 4.01 -0.04 -37.70
N LEU A 457 3.87 -1.23 -37.10
CA LEU A 457 3.52 -1.40 -35.68
C LEU A 457 4.54 -0.78 -34.75
N GLY A 458 5.85 -0.91 -35.07
CA GLY A 458 6.94 -0.31 -34.33
C GLY A 458 6.87 1.22 -34.30
N VAL A 459 6.63 1.86 -35.45
CA VAL A 459 6.47 3.32 -35.58
C VAL A 459 5.25 3.78 -34.77
N GLU A 460 4.10 3.10 -34.90
CA GLU A 460 2.91 3.41 -34.14
C GLU A 460 3.18 3.33 -32.62
N ALA A 461 3.77 2.24 -32.16
CA ALA A 461 4.07 2.02 -30.74
C ALA A 461 5.01 3.09 -30.18
N LEU A 462 6.12 3.40 -30.87
CA LEU A 462 7.07 4.39 -30.44
C LEU A 462 6.51 5.83 -30.45
N THR A 463 5.66 6.15 -31.42
CA THR A 463 4.94 7.43 -31.48
C THR A 463 3.98 7.55 -30.29
N ARG A 464 3.24 6.51 -29.96
CA ARG A 464 2.36 6.45 -28.78
C ARG A 464 3.14 6.54 -27.47
N ALA A 465 4.37 6.02 -27.41
CA ALA A 465 5.21 6.12 -26.23
C ALA A 465 5.55 7.58 -25.85
N GLY A 466 5.63 8.48 -26.82
CA GLY A 466 5.89 9.91 -26.64
C GLY A 466 7.35 10.25 -26.41
N ALA A 467 7.62 11.50 -26.01
CA ALA A 467 8.99 12.06 -25.98
C ALA A 467 9.91 11.50 -24.88
N ALA A 468 9.36 10.88 -23.84
CA ALA A 468 10.12 10.38 -22.69
C ALA A 468 9.74 8.91 -22.37
N PRO A 469 10.01 7.96 -23.29
CA PRO A 469 9.71 6.56 -23.04
C PRO A 469 10.63 5.97 -21.97
N ILE A 470 10.09 4.98 -21.23
CA ILE A 470 10.88 4.20 -20.26
C ILE A 470 11.90 3.32 -20.97
N GLU A 471 12.94 2.91 -20.24
CA GLU A 471 14.08 2.15 -20.82
C GLU A 471 13.64 0.86 -21.53
N SER A 472 12.65 0.16 -20.97
CA SER A 472 12.11 -1.06 -21.61
C SER A 472 11.55 -0.82 -23.01
N ILE A 473 10.89 0.32 -23.24
CA ILE A 473 10.37 0.71 -24.56
C ILE A 473 11.52 1.09 -25.48
N ARG A 474 12.50 1.86 -24.97
CA ARG A 474 13.70 2.25 -25.75
C ARG A 474 14.47 1.03 -26.23
N GLN A 475 14.72 0.05 -25.35
CA GLN A 475 15.46 -1.16 -25.73
C GLN A 475 14.72 -1.99 -26.75
N ARG A 476 13.40 -2.21 -26.58
CA ARG A 476 12.60 -2.97 -27.56
C ARG A 476 12.50 -2.26 -28.90
N GLY A 477 12.33 -0.94 -28.92
CA GLY A 477 12.33 -0.16 -30.16
C GLY A 477 13.66 -0.28 -30.92
N ARG A 478 14.79 -0.19 -30.21
CA ARG A 478 16.13 -0.38 -30.82
C ARG A 478 16.34 -1.82 -31.30
N GLU A 479 15.89 -2.80 -30.54
CA GLU A 479 15.98 -4.20 -30.94
C GLU A 479 15.15 -4.47 -32.20
N LEU A 480 13.92 -3.94 -32.26
CA LEU A 480 13.07 -4.06 -33.43
C LEU A 480 13.71 -3.40 -34.66
N ALA A 481 14.25 -2.17 -34.52
CA ALA A 481 14.96 -1.49 -35.61
C ALA A 481 16.19 -2.29 -36.07
N ARG A 482 16.92 -2.94 -35.14
CA ARG A 482 18.05 -3.81 -35.46
C ARG A 482 17.60 -5.07 -36.24
N ARG A 483 16.52 -5.71 -35.83
CA ARG A 483 15.99 -6.91 -36.49
C ARG A 483 15.44 -6.61 -37.89
N THR A 484 14.81 -5.47 -38.09
CA THR A 484 14.28 -5.05 -39.41
C THR A 484 15.35 -4.47 -40.34
N ALA A 485 16.59 -4.18 -39.87
CA ALA A 485 17.65 -3.59 -40.64
C ALA A 485 18.00 -4.31 -41.97
N PRO A 486 17.86 -5.65 -42.13
CA PRO A 486 18.03 -6.31 -43.44
C PRO A 486 17.10 -5.78 -44.53
N TRP A 487 15.91 -5.26 -44.13
CA TRP A 487 14.89 -4.74 -45.07
C TRP A 487 14.81 -3.21 -45.10
N ARG A 488 15.92 -2.51 -44.85
CA ARG A 488 15.98 -1.03 -44.76
C ARG A 488 15.61 -0.27 -46.02
N THR A 489 15.44 -0.98 -47.17
CA THR A 489 14.93 -0.40 -48.41
C THR A 489 13.42 -0.20 -48.40
N LEU A 490 12.68 -0.83 -47.48
CA LEU A 490 11.27 -0.62 -47.31
C LEU A 490 11.01 0.72 -46.58
N PRO A 491 10.09 1.56 -47.09
CA PRO A 491 9.82 2.87 -46.46
C PRO A 491 9.47 2.79 -44.96
N ALA A 492 8.62 1.86 -44.55
CA ALA A 492 8.23 1.68 -43.17
C ALA A 492 9.44 1.33 -42.23
N VAL A 493 10.39 0.52 -42.75
CA VAL A 493 11.59 0.15 -42.02
C VAL A 493 12.55 1.34 -41.90
N ALA A 494 12.67 2.17 -42.95
CA ALA A 494 13.46 3.40 -42.89
C ALA A 494 12.87 4.37 -41.84
N GLU A 495 11.54 4.56 -41.83
CA GLU A 495 10.85 5.39 -40.84
C GLU A 495 11.04 4.86 -39.41
N LEU A 496 10.92 3.55 -39.18
CA LEU A 496 11.19 2.95 -37.86
C LEU A 496 12.63 3.24 -37.40
N ALA A 497 13.60 3.15 -38.31
CA ALA A 497 15.00 3.43 -37.99
C ALA A 497 15.17 4.90 -37.53
N GLU A 498 14.55 5.86 -38.22
CA GLU A 498 14.57 7.28 -37.86
C GLU A 498 13.93 7.53 -36.51
N VAL A 499 12.72 7.00 -36.27
CA VAL A 499 11.99 7.13 -35.00
C VAL A 499 12.79 6.52 -33.85
N SER A 500 13.39 5.33 -34.06
CA SER A 500 14.22 4.66 -33.06
C SER A 500 15.51 5.44 -32.73
N GLN A 501 16.14 6.10 -33.70
CA GLN A 501 17.31 6.94 -33.48
C GLN A 501 16.99 8.24 -32.73
N ALA A 502 15.79 8.78 -32.93
CA ALA A 502 15.32 9.97 -32.23
C ALA A 502 15.00 9.71 -30.73
N LEU A 503 14.93 8.44 -30.29
CA LEU A 503 14.71 8.12 -28.89
C LEU A 503 15.86 8.65 -28.04
N PRO A 504 15.57 9.33 -26.90
CA PRO A 504 16.61 9.85 -26.02
C PRO A 504 17.52 8.72 -25.54
N HIS A 505 18.82 9.01 -25.47
CA HIS A 505 19.77 8.06 -24.90
C HIS A 505 19.56 7.96 -23.40
N SER A 506 19.79 6.77 -22.85
CA SER A 506 19.88 6.59 -21.40
C SER A 506 20.94 7.53 -20.83
N ALA A 507 20.80 7.95 -19.57
CA ALA A 507 21.83 8.74 -18.90
C ALA A 507 23.23 8.13 -19.14
N PRO A 508 24.29 8.93 -19.28
CA PRO A 508 25.62 8.41 -19.54
C PRO A 508 26.02 7.41 -18.46
N ARG A 509 26.62 6.31 -18.90
CA ARG A 509 27.09 5.19 -18.05
C ARG A 509 28.16 5.65 -17.07
#